data_eb257f16bc66b44a9b8127220df9d472
#
_entry.id   eb257f16bc66b44a9b8127220df9d472
#
_cell.length_a   1.000
_cell.length_b   1.000
_cell.length_c   1.000
_cell.angle_alpha   90.00
_cell.angle_beta   90.00
_cell.angle_gamma   90.00
#
_symmetry.space_group_name_H-M   'P 1'
#
loop_
_entity.id
_entity.type
_entity.pdbx_description
1 polymer ?
#
loop_
_entity_poly.entity_id
_entity_poly.type
_entity_poly.pdbx_seq_one_letter_code
_entity_poly.pdbx_strand_id
1 'polypeptide(L)'
;MSILTAIFQALFQAICIILPISENAHSAVFHDFSSRFGGENSALTGIIHIAVAVGIAVAMLKLFIRMINEFVFTIKDVVNKQAKANSQKPARQFMYNSLISLVPLLLWLIPCGSKGFLYTLLRSSQYNSTLLDEGIFMLITAGFLFAVIRVLTIKTNNKDITQLPAVVVGMVAFLIAPLGFSFIGVVFSVLLIFGIKTKQALNYTLYISVPVLLVKGIIELCTATVAMTVLQAIIAVVIAIVASFVLVRLLKYFVKNNLLSFLAWYDTAFGAVILVVGIFELIFR
;
A
#
# COMPACT_ATOMS: atom_id res chain seq x y z
N MET A 1 -1.68 25.71 -5.40
CA MET A 1 -2.46 24.56 -5.97
C MET A 1 -3.93 24.92 -6.02
N SER A 2 -4.66 24.52 -7.07
CA SER A 2 -6.10 24.75 -7.16
C SER A 2 -6.91 23.68 -6.39
N ILE A 3 -8.17 23.97 -6.05
CA ILE A 3 -9.09 22.97 -5.45
C ILE A 3 -9.28 21.79 -6.42
N LEU A 4 -9.36 22.06 -7.72
CA LEU A 4 -9.50 21.02 -8.74
C LEU A 4 -8.32 20.07 -8.74
N THR A 5 -7.09 20.59 -8.63
CA THR A 5 -5.87 19.77 -8.52
C THR A 5 -5.91 18.90 -7.26
N ALA A 6 -6.38 19.42 -6.12
CA ALA A 6 -6.54 18.64 -4.89
C ALA A 6 -7.54 17.49 -5.04
N ILE A 7 -8.65 17.72 -5.74
CA ILE A 7 -9.65 16.69 -6.06
C ILE A 7 -9.03 15.56 -6.91
N PHE A 8 -8.35 15.94 -7.99
CA PHE A 8 -7.70 14.98 -8.88
C PHE A 8 -6.59 14.20 -8.17
N GLN A 9 -5.73 14.88 -7.39
CA GLN A 9 -4.68 14.23 -6.63
C GLN A 9 -5.27 13.20 -5.66
N ALA A 10 -6.30 13.56 -4.88
CA ALA A 10 -6.94 12.67 -3.91
C ALA A 10 -7.57 11.44 -4.57
N LEU A 11 -8.31 11.62 -5.66
CA LEU A 11 -8.94 10.52 -6.38
C LEU A 11 -7.88 9.61 -7.02
N PHE A 12 -6.91 10.20 -7.69
CA PHE A 12 -5.88 9.48 -8.42
C PHE A 12 -4.97 8.67 -7.49
N GLN A 13 -4.48 9.27 -6.40
CA GLN A 13 -3.68 8.55 -5.40
C GLN A 13 -4.48 7.43 -4.72
N ALA A 14 -5.77 7.65 -4.38
CA ALA A 14 -6.60 6.58 -3.83
C ALA A 14 -6.72 5.38 -4.79
N ILE A 15 -6.86 5.63 -6.10
CA ILE A 15 -6.88 4.58 -7.13
C ILE A 15 -5.57 3.81 -7.13
N CYS A 16 -4.43 4.52 -7.19
CA CYS A 16 -3.11 3.91 -7.28
C CYS A 16 -2.70 3.15 -6.00
N ILE A 17 -3.15 3.60 -4.83
CA ILE A 17 -2.86 2.94 -3.56
C ILE A 17 -3.65 1.62 -3.41
N ILE A 18 -4.93 1.60 -3.80
CA ILE A 18 -5.82 0.46 -3.55
C ILE A 18 -5.78 -0.57 -4.67
N LEU A 19 -5.76 -0.13 -5.91
CA LEU A 19 -5.55 -1.06 -7.00
C LEU A 19 -4.09 -1.50 -7.04
N PRO A 20 -3.79 -2.74 -7.45
CA PRO A 20 -2.42 -3.24 -7.52
C PRO A 20 -1.63 -2.63 -8.68
N ILE A 21 -1.54 -1.30 -8.69
CA ILE A 21 -0.75 -0.49 -9.62
C ILE A 21 0.25 0.35 -8.84
N SER A 22 1.34 0.79 -9.48
CA SER A 22 2.38 1.57 -8.80
C SER A 22 1.91 3.00 -8.52
N GLU A 23 1.87 3.40 -7.24
CA GLU A 23 1.54 4.78 -6.85
C GLU A 23 2.60 5.76 -7.34
N ASN A 24 3.89 5.46 -7.11
CA ASN A 24 4.98 6.41 -7.43
C ASN A 24 5.10 6.64 -8.94
N ALA A 25 4.99 5.59 -9.76
CA ALA A 25 5.04 5.73 -11.21
C ALA A 25 3.94 6.67 -11.74
N HIS A 26 2.74 6.52 -11.19
CA HIS A 26 1.62 7.38 -11.57
C HIS A 26 1.74 8.80 -11.00
N SER A 27 2.23 8.95 -9.75
CA SER A 27 2.48 10.26 -9.15
C SER A 27 3.57 11.02 -9.89
N ALA A 28 4.64 10.36 -10.34
CA ALA A 28 5.71 10.99 -11.12
C ALA A 28 5.17 11.59 -12.43
N VAL A 29 4.40 10.79 -13.19
CA VAL A 29 3.74 11.27 -14.42
C VAL A 29 2.72 12.39 -14.10
N PHE A 30 1.96 12.25 -13.03
CA PHE A 30 1.02 13.29 -12.61
C PHE A 30 1.73 14.57 -12.20
N HIS A 31 2.86 14.49 -11.52
CA HIS A 31 3.68 15.65 -11.14
C HIS A 31 4.13 16.44 -12.37
N ASP A 32 4.68 15.77 -13.37
CA ASP A 32 5.16 16.41 -14.59
C ASP A 32 4.02 17.06 -15.38
N PHE A 33 2.89 16.36 -15.48
CA PHE A 33 1.69 16.89 -16.14
C PHE A 33 1.07 18.04 -15.35
N SER A 34 0.97 17.94 -14.03
CA SER A 34 0.32 18.93 -13.17
C SER A 34 1.20 20.12 -12.81
N SER A 35 2.51 20.08 -13.08
CA SER A 35 3.44 21.18 -12.83
C SER A 35 2.94 22.50 -13.44
N ARG A 36 2.28 22.43 -14.60
CA ARG A 36 1.62 23.57 -15.28
C ARG A 36 0.39 24.10 -14.54
N PHE A 37 -0.20 23.31 -13.62
CA PHE A 37 -1.42 23.63 -12.86
C PHE A 37 -1.18 23.77 -11.36
N GLY A 38 0.08 23.93 -10.93
CA GLY A 38 0.46 24.15 -9.54
C GLY A 38 1.08 22.94 -8.85
N GLY A 39 1.35 21.86 -9.55
CA GLY A 39 2.11 20.70 -9.06
C GLY A 39 1.40 19.84 -8.02
N GLU A 40 2.01 18.72 -7.67
CA GLU A 40 1.61 17.86 -6.55
C GLU A 40 2.04 18.50 -5.22
N ASN A 41 1.20 18.39 -4.20
CA ASN A 41 1.50 18.91 -2.87
C ASN A 41 1.86 17.76 -1.93
N SER A 42 3.09 17.75 -1.42
CA SER A 42 3.61 16.70 -0.54
C SER A 42 2.85 16.58 0.79
N ALA A 43 2.40 17.69 1.37
CA ALA A 43 1.59 17.68 2.58
C ALA A 43 0.21 17.06 2.33
N LEU A 44 -0.37 17.32 1.14
CA LEU A 44 -1.64 16.74 0.74
C LEU A 44 -1.50 15.22 0.52
N THR A 45 -0.40 14.76 -0.05
CA THR A 45 -0.09 13.32 -0.21
C THR A 45 -0.13 12.61 1.16
N GLY A 46 0.50 13.16 2.19
CA GLY A 46 0.46 12.60 3.53
C GLY A 46 -0.96 12.50 4.11
N ILE A 47 -1.78 13.55 3.93
CA ILE A 47 -3.19 13.53 4.36
C ILE A 47 -4.00 12.48 3.57
N ILE A 48 -3.77 12.36 2.27
CA ILE A 48 -4.45 11.38 1.42
C ILE A 48 -4.13 9.96 1.88
N HIS A 49 -2.86 9.64 2.22
CA HIS A 49 -2.49 8.35 2.76
C HIS A 49 -3.26 8.00 4.05
N ILE A 50 -3.38 8.95 4.97
CA ILE A 50 -4.17 8.78 6.20
C ILE A 50 -5.65 8.59 5.87
N ALA A 51 -6.20 9.39 4.97
CA ALA A 51 -7.60 9.30 4.55
C ALA A 51 -7.92 7.97 3.86
N VAL A 52 -7.03 7.48 2.98
CA VAL A 52 -7.14 6.16 2.35
C VAL A 52 -7.11 5.05 3.39
N ALA A 53 -6.22 5.13 4.39
CA ALA A 53 -6.18 4.19 5.50
C ALA A 53 -7.53 4.12 6.25
N VAL A 54 -8.12 5.28 6.56
CA VAL A 54 -9.45 5.37 7.16
C VAL A 54 -10.51 4.76 6.24
N GLY A 55 -10.49 5.07 4.94
CA GLY A 55 -11.43 4.52 3.97
C GLY A 55 -11.36 2.98 3.86
N ILE A 56 -10.14 2.41 3.87
CA ILE A 56 -9.95 0.95 3.93
C ILE A 56 -10.51 0.38 5.24
N ALA A 57 -10.21 1.00 6.38
CA ALA A 57 -10.70 0.56 7.69
C ALA A 57 -12.23 0.57 7.75
N VAL A 58 -12.89 1.61 7.23
CA VAL A 58 -14.35 1.70 7.12
C VAL A 58 -14.91 0.62 6.18
N ALA A 59 -14.29 0.39 5.02
CA ALA A 59 -14.70 -0.65 4.08
C ALA A 59 -14.58 -2.08 4.66
N MET A 60 -13.72 -2.26 5.67
CA MET A 60 -13.45 -3.52 6.36
C MET A 60 -13.79 -3.47 7.85
N LEU A 61 -14.71 -2.61 8.25
CA LEU A 61 -15.02 -2.31 9.66
C LEU A 61 -15.25 -3.56 10.51
N LYS A 62 -15.99 -4.56 10.00
CA LYS A 62 -16.23 -5.82 10.72
C LYS A 62 -14.94 -6.58 11.05
N LEU A 63 -13.94 -6.55 10.15
CA LEU A 63 -12.64 -7.18 10.40
C LEU A 63 -11.86 -6.39 11.45
N PHE A 64 -11.82 -5.06 11.34
CA PHE A 64 -11.12 -4.21 12.30
C PHE A 64 -11.70 -4.34 13.71
N ILE A 65 -13.02 -4.27 13.88
CA ILE A 65 -13.68 -4.47 15.18
C ILE A 65 -13.33 -5.85 15.73
N ARG A 66 -13.37 -6.91 14.90
CA ARG A 66 -12.99 -8.25 15.32
C ARG A 66 -11.53 -8.31 15.80
N MET A 67 -10.60 -7.68 15.11
CA MET A 67 -9.18 -7.67 15.50
C MET A 67 -8.94 -6.87 16.78
N ILE A 68 -9.62 -5.75 16.97
CA ILE A 68 -9.57 -4.97 18.22
C ILE A 68 -10.09 -5.83 19.38
N ASN A 69 -11.21 -6.50 19.20
CA ASN A 69 -11.78 -7.39 20.24
C ASN A 69 -10.81 -8.55 20.56
N GLU A 70 -10.21 -9.17 19.56
CA GLU A 70 -9.22 -10.24 19.79
C GLU A 70 -7.97 -9.71 20.52
N PHE A 71 -7.55 -8.48 20.25
CA PHE A 71 -6.45 -7.84 20.97
C PHE A 71 -6.81 -7.64 22.45
N VAL A 72 -8.01 -7.11 22.75
CA VAL A 72 -8.48 -6.93 24.12
C VAL A 72 -8.62 -8.27 24.85
N PHE A 73 -9.19 -9.30 24.18
CA PHE A 73 -9.28 -10.63 24.77
C PHE A 73 -7.91 -11.26 24.99
N THR A 74 -6.94 -11.01 24.12
CA THR A 74 -5.57 -11.48 24.30
C THR A 74 -4.94 -10.91 25.56
N ILE A 75 -5.10 -9.61 25.80
CA ILE A 75 -4.60 -8.95 27.02
C ILE A 75 -5.24 -9.58 28.25
N LYS A 76 -6.59 -9.77 28.26
CA LYS A 76 -7.31 -10.42 29.35
C LYS A 76 -6.81 -11.85 29.61
N ASP A 77 -6.59 -12.63 28.54
CA ASP A 77 -6.12 -14.02 28.67
C ASP A 77 -4.68 -14.08 29.20
N VAL A 78 -3.81 -13.10 28.86
CA VAL A 78 -2.46 -12.99 29.42
C VAL A 78 -2.54 -12.70 30.91
N VAL A 79 -3.34 -11.74 31.33
CA VAL A 79 -3.55 -11.40 32.74
C VAL A 79 -4.09 -12.58 33.53
N ASN A 80 -5.05 -13.34 32.97
CA ASN A 80 -5.67 -14.50 33.58
C ASN A 80 -4.86 -15.81 33.42
N LYS A 81 -3.66 -15.76 32.87
CA LYS A 81 -2.76 -16.91 32.62
C LYS A 81 -3.40 -17.99 31.70
N GLN A 82 -4.37 -17.61 30.88
CA GLN A 82 -5.07 -18.50 29.93
C GLN A 82 -4.58 -18.34 28.46
N ALA A 83 -3.50 -17.61 28.24
CA ALA A 83 -3.00 -17.26 26.91
C ALA A 83 -2.73 -18.48 26.01
N LYS A 84 -2.18 -19.56 26.55
CA LYS A 84 -1.89 -20.81 25.80
C LYS A 84 -3.16 -21.52 25.31
N ALA A 85 -4.20 -21.58 26.11
CA ALA A 85 -5.45 -22.28 25.76
C ALA A 85 -6.16 -21.67 24.55
N ASN A 86 -6.04 -20.38 24.37
CA ASN A 86 -6.73 -19.61 23.33
C ASN A 86 -5.84 -19.22 22.13
N SER A 87 -4.54 -19.56 22.15
CA SER A 87 -3.56 -19.16 21.13
C SER A 87 -3.86 -19.69 19.72
N GLN A 88 -4.55 -20.82 19.63
CA GLN A 88 -4.84 -21.52 18.37
C GLN A 88 -6.10 -21.00 17.64
N LYS A 89 -6.83 -20.04 18.20
CA LYS A 89 -8.00 -19.45 17.52
C LYS A 89 -7.58 -18.75 16.22
N PRO A 90 -8.23 -19.02 15.06
CA PRO A 90 -7.82 -18.47 13.77
C PRO A 90 -7.76 -16.92 13.74
N ALA A 91 -8.69 -16.27 14.44
CA ALA A 91 -8.71 -14.80 14.53
C ALA A 91 -7.51 -14.27 15.31
N ARG A 92 -7.11 -14.97 16.38
CA ARG A 92 -5.94 -14.61 17.20
C ARG A 92 -4.65 -14.83 16.44
N GLN A 93 -4.53 -15.92 15.69
CA GLN A 93 -3.38 -16.17 14.82
C GLN A 93 -3.28 -15.11 13.72
N PHE A 94 -4.40 -14.71 13.12
CA PHE A 94 -4.42 -13.61 12.15
C PHE A 94 -3.89 -12.32 12.79
N MET A 95 -4.33 -11.97 14.00
CA MET A 95 -3.87 -10.78 14.72
C MET A 95 -2.37 -10.86 15.04
N TYR A 96 -1.88 -11.98 15.61
CA TYR A 96 -0.45 -12.15 15.91
C TYR A 96 0.42 -12.05 14.66
N ASN A 97 0.04 -12.72 13.59
CA ASN A 97 0.76 -12.66 12.33
C ASN A 97 0.77 -11.25 11.74
N SER A 98 -0.34 -10.50 11.88
CA SER A 98 -0.39 -9.10 11.46
C SER A 98 0.59 -8.22 12.26
N LEU A 99 0.66 -8.42 13.58
CA LEU A 99 1.62 -7.70 14.42
C LEU A 99 3.07 -8.05 14.03
N ILE A 100 3.37 -9.34 13.76
CA ILE A 100 4.68 -9.78 13.28
C ILE A 100 5.04 -9.07 11.96
N SER A 101 4.10 -8.97 11.01
CA SER A 101 4.35 -8.26 9.75
C SER A 101 4.59 -6.76 9.91
N LEU A 102 4.12 -6.16 11.01
CA LEU A 102 4.31 -4.72 11.26
C LEU A 102 5.63 -4.41 11.95
N VAL A 103 6.29 -5.40 12.59
CA VAL A 103 7.55 -5.17 13.32
C VAL A 103 8.64 -4.55 12.45
N PRO A 104 8.94 -5.03 11.22
CA PRO A 104 9.98 -4.43 10.38
C PRO A 104 9.70 -2.95 10.02
N LEU A 105 8.43 -2.54 9.99
CA LEU A 105 8.07 -1.15 9.67
C LEU A 105 8.48 -0.16 10.75
N LEU A 106 8.72 -0.62 11.99
CA LEU A 106 9.25 0.23 13.05
C LEU A 106 10.64 0.79 12.71
N LEU A 107 11.39 0.10 11.84
CA LEU A 107 12.68 0.59 11.35
C LEU A 107 12.54 1.89 10.55
N TRP A 108 11.39 2.17 9.95
CA TRP A 108 11.16 3.43 9.24
C TRP A 108 11.25 4.65 10.14
N LEU A 109 10.98 4.48 11.44
CA LEU A 109 11.01 5.56 12.43
C LEU A 109 12.41 5.87 12.95
N ILE A 110 13.44 5.14 12.50
CA ILE A 110 14.83 5.40 12.89
C ILE A 110 15.25 6.76 12.32
N PRO A 111 15.69 7.71 13.17
CA PRO A 111 16.15 9.00 12.70
C PRO A 111 17.51 8.88 12.00
N CYS A 112 17.62 9.48 10.82
CA CYS A 112 18.82 9.47 9.96
C CYS A 112 19.46 10.88 9.86
N GLY A 113 19.57 11.57 10.95
CA GLY A 113 20.18 12.91 11.03
C GLY A 113 19.42 13.95 10.22
N SER A 114 20.13 14.74 9.40
CA SER A 114 19.53 15.78 8.56
C SER A 114 18.59 15.25 7.45
N LYS A 115 18.63 13.96 7.17
CA LYS A 115 17.79 13.32 6.15
C LYS A 115 16.42 12.86 6.68
N GLY A 116 16.08 13.19 7.93
CA GLY A 116 14.81 12.81 8.56
C GLY A 116 14.80 11.35 9.03
N PHE A 117 13.81 10.58 8.64
CA PHE A 117 13.64 9.18 9.02
C PHE A 117 14.21 8.21 7.97
N LEU A 118 14.47 6.94 8.37
CA LEU A 118 14.93 5.91 7.44
C LEU A 118 13.98 5.75 6.25
N TYR A 119 12.68 5.88 6.46
CA TYR A 119 11.68 5.89 5.39
C TYR A 119 11.98 6.99 4.34
N THR A 120 12.22 8.22 4.78
CA THR A 120 12.54 9.35 3.88
C THR A 120 13.86 9.14 3.14
N LEU A 121 14.85 8.54 3.80
CA LEU A 121 16.11 8.18 3.17
C LEU A 121 15.92 7.13 2.05
N LEU A 122 15.16 6.06 2.32
CA LEU A 122 14.84 5.04 1.32
C LEU A 122 14.02 5.61 0.16
N ARG A 123 13.05 6.47 0.45
CA ARG A 123 12.25 7.15 -0.56
C ARG A 123 13.08 8.14 -1.38
N SER A 124 13.97 8.90 -0.77
CA SER A 124 14.80 9.89 -1.47
C SER A 124 15.78 9.27 -2.44
N SER A 125 16.19 8.02 -2.23
CA SER A 125 17.03 7.29 -3.17
C SER A 125 16.34 7.00 -4.51
N GLN A 126 14.99 7.14 -4.56
CA GLN A 126 14.17 6.94 -5.74
C GLN A 126 13.87 8.24 -6.51
N TYR A 127 14.12 9.41 -5.90
CA TYR A 127 13.99 10.69 -6.60
C TYR A 127 15.17 10.90 -7.55
N ASN A 128 15.25 10.04 -8.56
CA ASN A 128 16.15 10.25 -9.69
C ASN A 128 15.54 11.28 -10.63
N SER A 129 16.40 11.87 -11.44
CA SER A 129 15.99 12.85 -12.44
C SER A 129 15.30 12.22 -13.67
N THR A 130 15.04 10.91 -13.65
CA THR A 130 14.46 10.13 -14.74
C THR A 130 13.37 9.21 -14.24
N LEU A 131 12.40 8.87 -15.09
CA LEU A 131 11.30 7.92 -14.81
C LEU A 131 11.72 6.43 -14.92
N LEU A 132 13.01 6.14 -14.95
CA LEU A 132 13.53 4.80 -15.21
C LEU A 132 13.16 3.82 -14.10
N ASP A 133 13.36 4.22 -12.84
CA ASP A 133 13.09 3.36 -11.68
C ASP A 133 11.60 3.06 -11.54
N GLU A 134 10.74 4.05 -11.78
CA GLU A 134 9.29 3.90 -11.74
C GLU A 134 8.80 2.88 -12.77
N GLY A 135 9.35 2.92 -13.98
CA GLY A 135 9.06 1.95 -15.03
C GLY A 135 9.49 0.54 -14.64
N ILE A 136 10.69 0.37 -14.08
CA ILE A 136 11.21 -0.93 -13.60
C ILE A 136 10.31 -1.49 -12.48
N PHE A 137 9.98 -0.69 -11.46
CA PHE A 137 9.16 -1.17 -10.33
C PHE A 137 7.74 -1.54 -10.77
N MET A 138 7.19 -0.84 -11.75
CA MET A 138 5.89 -1.15 -12.30
C MET A 138 5.91 -2.48 -13.07
N LEU A 139 6.94 -2.74 -13.88
CA LEU A 139 7.13 -4.01 -14.57
C LEU A 139 7.34 -5.18 -13.61
N ILE A 140 8.10 -4.98 -12.52
CA ILE A 140 8.26 -5.99 -11.46
C ILE A 140 6.91 -6.27 -10.78
N THR A 141 6.11 -5.23 -10.49
CA THR A 141 4.76 -5.41 -9.96
C THR A 141 3.87 -6.23 -10.89
N ALA A 142 3.91 -5.95 -12.19
CA ALA A 142 3.23 -6.74 -13.21
C ALA A 142 3.66 -8.21 -13.20
N GLY A 143 4.98 -8.46 -13.05
CA GLY A 143 5.54 -9.81 -12.91
C GLY A 143 4.96 -10.58 -11.71
N PHE A 144 4.83 -9.92 -10.55
CA PHE A 144 4.17 -10.50 -9.37
C PHE A 144 2.70 -10.82 -9.64
N LEU A 145 1.97 -9.96 -10.33
CA LEU A 145 0.56 -10.20 -10.68
C LEU A 145 0.41 -11.37 -11.65
N PHE A 146 1.27 -11.47 -12.66
CA PHE A 146 1.27 -12.63 -13.57
C PHE A 146 1.62 -13.93 -12.85
N ALA A 147 2.60 -13.90 -11.93
CA ALA A 147 2.92 -15.07 -11.10
C ALA A 147 1.71 -15.53 -10.29
N VAL A 148 0.94 -14.61 -9.72
CA VAL A 148 -0.30 -14.92 -8.99
C VAL A 148 -1.35 -15.55 -9.91
N ILE A 149 -1.59 -14.96 -11.07
CA ILE A 149 -2.55 -15.52 -12.04
C ILE A 149 -2.17 -16.97 -12.36
N ARG A 150 -0.88 -17.24 -12.58
CA ARG A 150 -0.36 -18.59 -12.83
C ARG A 150 -0.55 -19.51 -11.61
N VAL A 151 -0.28 -19.03 -10.41
CA VAL A 151 -0.49 -19.81 -9.17
C VAL A 151 -1.96 -20.17 -9.00
N LEU A 152 -2.88 -19.23 -9.19
CA LEU A 152 -4.31 -19.45 -9.06
C LEU A 152 -4.89 -20.44 -10.08
N THR A 153 -4.25 -20.57 -11.25
CA THR A 153 -4.66 -21.56 -12.28
C THR A 153 -4.14 -22.97 -12.02
N ILE A 154 -3.03 -23.12 -11.26
CA ILE A 154 -2.36 -24.41 -11.09
C ILE A 154 -2.62 -25.01 -9.70
N LYS A 155 -2.74 -24.17 -8.66
CA LYS A 155 -2.81 -24.60 -7.26
C LYS A 155 -4.10 -24.15 -6.60
N THR A 156 -4.64 -25.02 -5.74
CA THR A 156 -5.68 -24.64 -4.77
C THR A 156 -4.99 -24.02 -3.53
N ASN A 157 -5.21 -22.74 -3.32
CA ASN A 157 -4.68 -22.04 -2.14
C ASN A 157 -5.58 -22.30 -0.93
N ASN A 158 -5.15 -23.23 -0.06
CA ASN A 158 -5.94 -23.71 1.08
C ASN A 158 -5.27 -23.47 2.44
N LYS A 159 -4.07 -22.86 2.47
CA LYS A 159 -3.33 -22.63 3.72
C LYS A 159 -3.87 -21.40 4.44
N ASP A 160 -3.86 -21.46 5.77
CA ASP A 160 -4.02 -20.30 6.62
C ASP A 160 -2.67 -19.59 6.81
N ILE A 161 -2.72 -18.30 7.15
CA ILE A 161 -1.50 -17.53 7.35
C ILE A 161 -0.77 -18.00 8.60
N THR A 162 0.55 -18.23 8.47
CA THR A 162 1.44 -18.64 9.54
C THR A 162 2.54 -17.60 9.76
N GLN A 163 3.41 -17.83 10.75
CA GLN A 163 4.46 -16.87 11.11
C GLN A 163 5.45 -16.61 9.96
N LEU A 164 5.86 -17.66 9.21
CA LEU A 164 6.84 -17.49 8.14
C LEU A 164 6.33 -16.57 7.01
N PRO A 165 5.15 -16.77 6.41
CA PRO A 165 4.57 -15.80 5.48
C PRO A 165 4.42 -14.40 6.08
N ALA A 166 4.08 -14.29 7.38
CA ALA A 166 3.93 -13.00 8.04
C ALA A 166 5.26 -12.23 8.14
N VAL A 167 6.35 -12.91 8.53
CA VAL A 167 7.69 -12.31 8.56
C VAL A 167 8.13 -11.87 7.17
N VAL A 168 7.98 -12.74 6.16
CA VAL A 168 8.35 -12.41 4.77
C VAL A 168 7.55 -11.22 4.26
N VAL A 169 6.25 -11.19 4.51
CA VAL A 169 5.39 -10.04 4.15
C VAL A 169 5.84 -8.76 4.84
N GLY A 170 6.22 -8.82 6.13
CA GLY A 170 6.72 -7.67 6.86
C GLY A 170 8.03 -7.12 6.27
N MET A 171 8.98 -8.00 5.93
CA MET A 171 10.23 -7.61 5.28
C MET A 171 10.01 -7.04 3.86
N VAL A 172 9.14 -7.69 3.09
CA VAL A 172 8.75 -7.19 1.76
C VAL A 172 8.08 -5.83 1.90
N ALA A 173 7.11 -5.67 2.79
CA ALA A 173 6.41 -4.42 3.04
C ALA A 173 7.36 -3.28 3.43
N PHE A 174 8.35 -3.57 4.29
CA PHE A 174 9.39 -2.61 4.69
C PHE A 174 10.16 -2.08 3.49
N LEU A 175 10.52 -2.95 2.54
CA LEU A 175 11.30 -2.56 1.37
C LEU A 175 10.45 -1.86 0.30
N ILE A 176 9.29 -2.45 -0.06
CA ILE A 176 8.55 -2.02 -1.25
C ILE A 176 7.78 -0.71 -1.06
N ALA A 177 7.31 -0.42 0.15
CA ALA A 177 6.44 0.75 0.37
C ALA A 177 7.15 2.09 0.14
N PRO A 178 8.44 2.32 0.53
CA PRO A 178 9.16 3.52 0.15
C PRO A 178 9.64 3.51 -1.30
N LEU A 179 9.87 2.34 -1.91
CA LEU A 179 10.48 2.20 -3.23
C LEU A 179 9.52 2.39 -4.42
N GLY A 180 8.22 2.51 -4.18
CA GLY A 180 7.28 2.81 -5.25
C GLY A 180 6.63 1.64 -5.96
N PHE A 181 6.83 0.43 -5.47
CA PHE A 181 6.04 -0.73 -5.90
C PHE A 181 4.58 -0.60 -5.49
N SER A 182 3.70 -1.34 -6.15
CA SER A 182 2.35 -1.52 -5.63
C SER A 182 2.36 -2.33 -4.35
N PHE A 183 2.14 -1.68 -3.21
CA PHE A 183 2.10 -2.35 -1.91
C PHE A 183 1.08 -3.49 -1.89
N ILE A 184 -0.17 -3.19 -2.28
CA ILE A 184 -1.25 -4.19 -2.29
C ILE A 184 -0.96 -5.30 -3.30
N GLY A 185 -0.48 -4.96 -4.49
CA GLY A 185 -0.15 -5.93 -5.54
C GLY A 185 0.91 -6.93 -5.10
N VAL A 186 2.03 -6.45 -4.61
CA VAL A 186 3.16 -7.32 -4.23
C VAL A 186 2.87 -8.13 -2.97
N VAL A 187 2.35 -7.51 -1.90
CA VAL A 187 2.03 -8.23 -0.65
C VAL A 187 0.97 -9.31 -0.87
N PHE A 188 -0.09 -8.99 -1.62
CA PHE A 188 -1.11 -9.96 -1.98
C PHE A 188 -0.53 -11.12 -2.80
N SER A 189 0.35 -10.82 -3.75
CA SER A 189 1.03 -11.80 -4.58
C SER A 189 1.92 -12.74 -3.75
N VAL A 190 2.72 -12.20 -2.85
CA VAL A 190 3.57 -12.99 -1.96
C VAL A 190 2.74 -13.98 -1.14
N LEU A 191 1.64 -13.54 -0.55
CA LEU A 191 0.76 -14.42 0.23
C LEU A 191 0.17 -15.55 -0.62
N LEU A 192 -0.24 -15.26 -1.84
CA LEU A 192 -0.78 -16.30 -2.74
C LEU A 192 0.29 -17.29 -3.22
N ILE A 193 1.52 -16.84 -3.44
CA ILE A 193 2.67 -17.71 -3.75
C ILE A 193 2.95 -18.69 -2.59
N PHE A 194 2.77 -18.25 -1.34
CA PHE A 194 2.84 -19.13 -0.15
C PHE A 194 1.66 -20.10 -0.06
N GLY A 195 0.64 -19.98 -0.90
CA GLY A 195 -0.52 -20.85 -0.93
C GLY A 195 -1.62 -20.45 0.07
N ILE A 196 -1.60 -19.21 0.56
CA ILE A 196 -2.64 -18.69 1.47
C ILE A 196 -3.97 -18.55 0.73
N LYS A 197 -5.08 -18.89 1.39
CA LYS A 197 -6.45 -18.71 0.87
C LYS A 197 -6.65 -17.30 0.33
N THR A 198 -7.12 -17.18 -0.90
CA THR A 198 -7.25 -15.89 -1.63
C THR A 198 -7.99 -14.83 -0.82
N LYS A 199 -9.12 -15.20 -0.21
CA LYS A 199 -9.90 -14.29 0.64
C LYS A 199 -9.11 -13.83 1.88
N GLN A 200 -8.35 -14.73 2.49
CA GLN A 200 -7.54 -14.41 3.67
C GLN A 200 -6.35 -13.53 3.28
N ALA A 201 -5.66 -13.85 2.19
CA ALA A 201 -4.56 -13.07 1.65
C ALA A 201 -4.99 -11.62 1.37
N LEU A 202 -6.11 -11.42 0.67
CA LEU A 202 -6.63 -10.09 0.37
C LEU A 202 -7.02 -9.31 1.63
N ASN A 203 -7.73 -9.96 2.55
CA ASN A 203 -8.13 -9.33 3.81
C ASN A 203 -6.90 -8.96 4.66
N TYR A 204 -5.87 -9.81 4.67
CA TYR A 204 -4.63 -9.55 5.41
C TYR A 204 -3.85 -8.38 4.79
N THR A 205 -3.68 -8.38 3.47
CA THR A 205 -3.02 -7.29 2.75
C THR A 205 -3.69 -5.95 3.04
N LEU A 206 -5.02 -5.87 2.89
CA LEU A 206 -5.78 -4.66 3.18
C LEU A 206 -5.73 -4.27 4.67
N TYR A 207 -5.70 -5.25 5.58
CA TYR A 207 -5.60 -4.97 7.02
C TYR A 207 -4.25 -4.35 7.38
N ILE A 208 -3.13 -4.93 6.92
CA ILE A 208 -1.80 -4.40 7.22
C ILE A 208 -1.49 -3.11 6.44
N SER A 209 -2.15 -2.84 5.30
CA SER A 209 -1.97 -1.59 4.56
C SER A 209 -2.42 -0.37 5.38
N VAL A 210 -3.38 -0.52 6.29
CA VAL A 210 -3.87 0.59 7.12
C VAL A 210 -2.77 1.17 8.02
N PRO A 211 -2.12 0.40 8.93
CA PRO A 211 -1.02 0.96 9.71
C PRO A 211 0.17 1.40 8.85
N VAL A 212 0.45 0.75 7.73
CA VAL A 212 1.50 1.16 6.80
C VAL A 212 1.22 2.55 6.24
N LEU A 213 0.01 2.79 5.74
CA LEU A 213 -0.41 4.08 5.20
C LEU A 213 -0.48 5.18 6.26
N LEU A 214 -0.89 4.83 7.49
CA LEU A 214 -0.87 5.78 8.61
C LEU A 214 0.55 6.24 8.93
N VAL A 215 1.50 5.32 9.08
CA VAL A 215 2.91 5.66 9.34
C VAL A 215 3.51 6.45 8.19
N LYS A 216 3.29 6.01 6.94
CA LYS A 216 3.72 6.70 5.72
C LYS A 216 3.18 8.13 5.69
N GLY A 217 1.88 8.30 5.87
CA GLY A 217 1.23 9.62 5.82
C GLY A 217 1.69 10.55 6.95
N ILE A 218 1.92 10.04 8.17
CA ILE A 218 2.45 10.83 9.28
C ILE A 218 3.88 11.31 8.98
N ILE A 219 4.76 10.42 8.49
CA ILE A 219 6.14 10.81 8.14
C ILE A 219 6.12 11.87 7.04
N GLU A 220 5.29 11.70 6.01
CA GLU A 220 5.17 12.65 4.90
C GLU A 220 4.65 14.01 5.36
N LEU A 221 3.69 14.06 6.30
CA LEU A 221 3.24 15.31 6.90
C LEU A 221 4.33 16.00 7.73
N CYS A 222 5.09 15.22 8.52
CA CYS A 222 6.18 15.77 9.33
C CYS A 222 7.35 16.29 8.49
N THR A 223 7.52 15.79 7.25
CA THR A 223 8.62 16.16 6.35
C THR A 223 8.19 17.09 5.21
N ALA A 224 6.90 17.43 5.15
CA ALA A 224 6.36 18.29 4.10
C ALA A 224 6.91 19.71 4.20
N THR A 225 7.33 20.26 3.06
CA THR A 225 7.86 21.62 2.94
C THR A 225 6.86 22.63 2.39
N VAL A 226 5.78 22.15 1.79
CA VAL A 226 4.74 22.96 1.14
C VAL A 226 3.46 22.93 1.94
N ALA A 227 2.96 24.10 2.33
CA ALA A 227 1.69 24.23 3.03
C ALA A 227 0.49 24.02 2.09
N MET A 228 -0.61 23.51 2.65
CA MET A 228 -1.91 23.41 1.99
C MET A 228 -2.96 24.24 2.74
N THR A 229 -4.04 24.60 2.06
CA THR A 229 -5.18 25.24 2.74
C THR A 229 -6.05 24.20 3.44
N VAL A 230 -6.70 24.62 4.53
CA VAL A 230 -7.63 23.74 5.28
C VAL A 230 -8.75 23.21 4.36
N LEU A 231 -9.24 24.03 3.45
CA LEU A 231 -10.28 23.62 2.51
C LEU A 231 -9.80 22.50 1.56
N GLN A 232 -8.57 22.61 1.04
CA GLN A 232 -7.98 21.57 0.19
C GLN A 232 -7.83 20.25 0.97
N ALA A 233 -7.38 20.32 2.23
CA ALA A 233 -7.27 19.16 3.08
C ALA A 233 -8.61 18.47 3.33
N ILE A 234 -9.65 19.21 3.70
CA ILE A 234 -11.00 18.67 3.94
C ILE A 234 -11.56 17.99 2.67
N ILE A 235 -11.47 18.65 1.54
CA ILE A 235 -11.97 18.10 0.26
C ILE A 235 -11.23 16.80 -0.09
N ALA A 236 -9.89 16.81 0.01
CA ALA A 236 -9.09 15.64 -0.30
C ALA A 236 -9.39 14.45 0.64
N VAL A 237 -9.55 14.70 1.95
CA VAL A 237 -9.92 13.69 2.94
C VAL A 237 -11.25 13.04 2.59
N VAL A 238 -12.28 13.83 2.32
CA VAL A 238 -13.63 13.31 1.99
C VAL A 238 -13.57 12.46 0.72
N ILE A 239 -12.92 12.97 -0.34
CA ILE A 239 -12.78 12.25 -1.60
C ILE A 239 -11.99 10.96 -1.43
N ALA A 240 -10.83 11.00 -0.74
CA ALA A 240 -9.99 9.84 -0.54
C ALA A 240 -10.71 8.75 0.28
N ILE A 241 -11.45 9.09 1.33
CA ILE A 241 -12.23 8.11 2.11
C ILE A 241 -13.31 7.46 1.25
N VAL A 242 -14.11 8.26 0.53
CA VAL A 242 -15.19 7.74 -0.30
C VAL A 242 -14.65 6.88 -1.44
N ALA A 243 -13.64 7.38 -2.15
CA ALA A 243 -12.98 6.63 -3.22
C ALA A 243 -12.42 5.31 -2.70
N SER A 244 -11.71 5.32 -1.57
CA SER A 244 -11.13 4.13 -0.98
C SER A 244 -12.17 3.07 -0.60
N PHE A 245 -13.30 3.51 -0.04
CA PHE A 245 -14.40 2.61 0.29
C PHE A 245 -14.95 1.89 -0.95
N VAL A 246 -15.11 2.60 -2.06
CA VAL A 246 -15.57 2.04 -3.34
C VAL A 246 -14.50 1.14 -3.96
N LEU A 247 -13.25 1.61 -3.98
CA LEU A 247 -12.12 0.90 -4.59
C LEU A 247 -11.77 -0.42 -3.89
N VAL A 248 -11.91 -0.51 -2.56
CA VAL A 248 -11.77 -1.78 -1.83
C VAL A 248 -12.82 -2.78 -2.28
N ARG A 249 -14.07 -2.36 -2.54
CA ARG A 249 -15.11 -3.25 -3.09
C ARG A 249 -14.79 -3.67 -4.51
N LEU A 250 -14.31 -2.74 -5.33
CA LEU A 250 -13.89 -2.99 -6.70
C LEU A 250 -12.71 -3.99 -6.75
N LEU A 251 -11.70 -3.82 -5.91
CA LEU A 251 -10.58 -4.77 -5.80
C LEU A 251 -11.06 -6.17 -5.41
N LYS A 252 -11.96 -6.27 -4.42
CA LYS A 252 -12.57 -7.56 -4.03
C LYS A 252 -13.34 -8.19 -5.19
N TYR A 253 -14.03 -7.40 -5.99
CA TYR A 253 -14.72 -7.85 -7.20
C TYR A 253 -13.73 -8.37 -8.26
N PHE A 254 -12.63 -7.64 -8.52
CA PHE A 254 -11.58 -8.05 -9.46
C PHE A 254 -10.94 -9.38 -9.05
N VAL A 255 -10.61 -9.53 -7.76
CA VAL A 255 -10.04 -10.78 -7.25
C VAL A 255 -11.04 -11.93 -7.34
N LYS A 256 -12.31 -11.70 -6.99
CA LYS A 256 -13.36 -12.74 -7.04
C LYS A 256 -13.63 -13.23 -8.47
N ASN A 257 -13.55 -12.36 -9.47
CA ASN A 257 -13.89 -12.67 -10.86
C ASN A 257 -12.65 -12.95 -11.73
N ASN A 258 -11.47 -13.16 -11.12
CA ASN A 258 -10.20 -13.42 -11.83
C ASN A 258 -9.80 -12.32 -12.83
N LEU A 259 -10.16 -11.07 -12.55
CA LEU A 259 -9.87 -9.90 -13.41
C LEU A 259 -8.51 -9.27 -13.14
N LEU A 260 -7.66 -9.90 -12.33
CA LEU A 260 -6.30 -9.41 -12.02
C LEU A 260 -5.42 -9.33 -13.28
N SER A 261 -5.70 -10.14 -14.30
CA SER A 261 -5.00 -10.09 -15.59
C SER A 261 -5.10 -8.72 -16.25
N PHE A 262 -6.23 -8.03 -16.15
CA PHE A 262 -6.39 -6.69 -16.67
C PHE A 262 -5.40 -5.71 -16.03
N LEU A 263 -5.24 -5.77 -14.70
CA LEU A 263 -4.29 -4.92 -13.97
C LEU A 263 -2.84 -5.28 -14.28
N ALA A 264 -2.52 -6.57 -14.43
CA ALA A 264 -1.19 -7.01 -14.80
C ALA A 264 -0.78 -6.51 -16.21
N TRP A 265 -1.69 -6.58 -17.18
CA TRP A 265 -1.45 -6.04 -18.53
C TRP A 265 -1.36 -4.52 -18.54
N TYR A 266 -2.19 -3.84 -17.73
CA TYR A 266 -2.11 -2.40 -17.57
C TYR A 266 -0.72 -1.99 -17.03
N ASP A 267 -0.26 -2.62 -15.94
CA ASP A 267 1.06 -2.34 -15.36
C ASP A 267 2.19 -2.64 -16.35
N THR A 268 2.04 -3.68 -17.17
CA THR A 268 3.03 -4.00 -18.21
C THR A 268 3.09 -2.92 -19.27
N ALA A 269 1.94 -2.53 -19.81
CA ALA A 269 1.88 -1.55 -20.90
C ALA A 269 2.35 -0.17 -20.41
N PHE A 270 1.83 0.30 -19.30
CA PHE A 270 2.17 1.61 -18.75
C PHE A 270 3.62 1.64 -18.24
N GLY A 271 4.07 0.58 -17.55
CA GLY A 271 5.46 0.46 -17.09
C GLY A 271 6.46 0.42 -18.25
N ALA A 272 6.13 -0.25 -19.36
CA ALA A 272 6.99 -0.25 -20.56
C ALA A 272 7.08 1.16 -21.18
N VAL A 273 5.98 1.90 -21.25
CA VAL A 273 5.98 3.29 -21.75
C VAL A 273 6.85 4.17 -20.85
N ILE A 274 6.65 4.11 -19.53
CA ILE A 274 7.44 4.90 -18.57
C ILE A 274 8.92 4.54 -18.64
N LEU A 275 9.25 3.25 -18.75
CA LEU A 275 10.62 2.78 -18.89
C LEU A 275 11.29 3.35 -20.14
N VAL A 276 10.60 3.33 -21.28
CA VAL A 276 11.12 3.91 -22.53
C VAL A 276 11.36 5.42 -22.36
N VAL A 277 10.40 6.15 -21.77
CA VAL A 277 10.58 7.59 -21.48
C VAL A 277 11.79 7.82 -20.57
N GLY A 278 11.93 7.06 -19.48
CA GLY A 278 13.06 7.16 -18.56
C GLY A 278 14.41 6.87 -19.23
N ILE A 279 14.47 5.92 -20.19
CA ILE A 279 15.68 5.67 -20.98
C ILE A 279 15.99 6.89 -21.89
N PHE A 280 14.98 7.46 -22.54
CA PHE A 280 15.17 8.67 -23.34
C PHE A 280 15.67 9.83 -22.50
N GLU A 281 15.10 10.06 -21.32
CA GLU A 281 15.58 11.08 -20.39
C GLU A 281 17.04 10.87 -19.97
N LEU A 282 17.46 9.61 -19.78
CA LEU A 282 18.83 9.27 -19.40
C LEU A 282 19.83 9.54 -20.55
N ILE A 283 19.42 9.34 -21.81
CA ILE A 283 20.29 9.50 -22.99
C ILE A 283 20.41 10.96 -23.42
N PHE A 284 19.33 11.73 -23.32
CA PHE A 284 19.25 13.09 -23.89
C PHE A 284 19.37 14.21 -22.85
N ARG A 285 19.65 13.90 -21.61
CA ARG A 285 19.88 14.82 -20.50
C ARG A 285 21.36 14.99 -20.23
#